data_8901b023fb7b590e85d775efa6980afe
#
_entry.id   8901b023fb7b590e85d775efa6980afe
#
_cell.length_a   1.000
_cell.length_b   1.000
_cell.length_c   1.000
_cell.angle_alpha   90.00
_cell.angle_beta   90.00
_cell.angle_gamma   90.00
#
_symmetry.space_group_name_H-M   'P 1'
#
loop_
_entity.id
_entity.type
_entity.pdbx_description
1 polymer ?
#
loop_
_entity_poly.entity_id
_entity_poly.type
_entity_poly.pdbx_seq_one_letter_code
_entity_poly.pdbx_strand_id
1 'polypeptide(L)'
;MAQTSRRDFLKAGVGAAVLSGIGGAAAQTARRSATDWVTLGKSNVKVTRLALGTGTFGGRVQRALGQEQFTRLVRYAYDRGIRFFETSETYPGMPEMLGIALKGIPRDTYKLMTKYRTPASGDPAPKIDEFRRQLNTEYIDILLLHCLRPPTWAADYKSLQDGFSEAKSRKIILAHGASVHGLPALRTFPGNQWLDIAMIRMNHNGTRMDTANTWDADAPGNVDEVVAHARQVHAQGMGVISMKLCGEGRFTRAEDRDAALRFAMNLGCVDAVTIGFKSTAEIDEAIERMNRVMNT
;
A
#
# COMPACT_ATOMS: atom_id res chain seq x y z
N MET A 1 -38.40 61.05 -22.32
CA MET A 1 -37.78 59.87 -21.70
C MET A 1 -36.83 59.25 -22.73
N ALA A 2 -35.55 59.57 -22.64
CA ALA A 2 -34.53 59.09 -23.60
C ALA A 2 -33.86 57.85 -23.05
N GLN A 3 -33.90 56.76 -23.80
CA GLN A 3 -33.19 55.51 -23.50
C GLN A 3 -31.72 55.67 -23.80
N THR A 4 -30.88 55.54 -22.78
CA THR A 4 -29.41 55.55 -22.90
C THR A 4 -28.96 54.13 -23.30
N SER A 5 -28.28 54.05 -24.46
CA SER A 5 -27.76 52.83 -25.06
C SER A 5 -26.52 52.34 -24.36
N ARG A 6 -26.36 51.02 -24.30
CA ARG A 6 -25.22 50.29 -23.71
C ARG A 6 -23.85 50.55 -24.36
N ARG A 7 -23.76 51.46 -25.33
CA ARG A 7 -22.55 51.76 -26.11
C ARG A 7 -21.71 52.95 -25.57
N ASP A 8 -22.26 53.73 -24.62
CA ASP A 8 -21.56 54.93 -24.16
C ASP A 8 -20.74 54.73 -22.87
N PHE A 9 -20.60 53.50 -22.38
CA PHE A 9 -19.80 53.19 -21.16
C PHE A 9 -18.33 52.80 -21.44
N LEU A 10 -17.87 52.86 -22.67
CA LEU A 10 -16.54 52.38 -23.07
C LEU A 10 -15.54 53.48 -23.50
N LYS A 11 -15.80 54.74 -23.16
CA LYS A 11 -14.87 55.84 -23.48
C LYS A 11 -14.66 56.81 -22.31
N ALA A 12 -14.01 56.35 -21.24
CA ALA A 12 -13.27 57.25 -20.34
C ALA A 12 -12.46 56.41 -19.33
N GLY A 13 -11.15 56.49 -19.38
CA GLY A 13 -10.30 55.90 -18.31
C GLY A 13 -8.93 55.44 -18.79
N VAL A 14 -8.18 56.32 -19.46
CA VAL A 14 -6.71 56.14 -19.59
C VAL A 14 -6.06 56.68 -18.31
N GLY A 15 -5.22 55.84 -17.68
CA GLY A 15 -4.11 56.32 -16.87
C GLY A 15 -4.19 56.04 -15.36
N ALA A 16 -3.65 54.92 -14.94
CA ALA A 16 -2.78 54.85 -13.76
C ALA A 16 -2.08 53.46 -13.78
N ALA A 17 -0.82 53.43 -14.21
CA ALA A 17 0.05 52.27 -14.05
C ALA A 17 0.39 52.16 -12.57
N VAL A 18 -0.28 51.26 -11.86
CA VAL A 18 0.14 50.78 -10.54
C VAL A 18 1.04 49.60 -10.78
N LEU A 19 2.32 49.76 -10.59
CA LEU A 19 3.30 48.69 -10.43
C LEU A 19 2.95 47.90 -9.14
N SER A 20 2.01 47.00 -9.24
CA SER A 20 1.75 45.99 -8.20
C SER A 20 2.82 44.91 -8.32
N GLY A 21 3.77 44.95 -7.38
CA GLY A 21 4.77 43.89 -7.26
C GLY A 21 4.13 42.52 -7.30
N ILE A 22 4.51 41.69 -8.25
CA ILE A 22 4.20 40.29 -8.29
C ILE A 22 5.01 39.65 -7.15
N GLY A 23 4.49 39.73 -5.93
CA GLY A 23 4.90 38.85 -4.86
C GLY A 23 4.48 37.44 -5.27
N GLY A 24 5.43 36.68 -5.81
CA GLY A 24 5.23 35.26 -6.04
C GLY A 24 4.87 34.61 -4.72
N ALA A 25 3.59 34.33 -4.49
CA ALA A 25 3.18 33.42 -3.45
C ALA A 25 3.80 32.08 -3.80
N ALA A 26 4.93 31.74 -3.16
CA ALA A 26 5.48 30.39 -3.22
C ALA A 26 4.34 29.47 -2.81
N ALA A 27 3.85 28.66 -3.73
CA ALA A 27 2.84 27.67 -3.46
C ALA A 27 3.39 26.80 -2.33
N GLN A 28 2.86 26.97 -1.13
CA GLN A 28 3.26 26.18 0.02
C GLN A 28 2.89 24.73 -0.32
N THR A 29 3.87 23.90 -0.65
CA THR A 29 3.64 22.49 -0.96
C THR A 29 2.93 21.87 0.23
N ALA A 30 1.73 21.35 0.00
CA ALA A 30 0.93 20.73 1.05
C ALA A 30 1.78 19.66 1.76
N ARG A 31 1.81 19.71 3.09
CA ARG A 31 2.55 18.74 3.90
C ARG A 31 2.00 17.34 3.65
N ARG A 32 2.89 16.42 3.33
CA ARG A 32 2.57 15.00 3.12
C ARG A 32 2.35 14.31 4.47
N SER A 33 1.39 13.39 4.52
CA SER A 33 1.07 12.61 5.73
C SER A 33 1.09 11.10 5.47
N ALA A 34 1.40 10.34 6.51
CA ALA A 34 1.28 8.89 6.53
C ALA A 34 -0.15 8.41 6.24
N THR A 35 -1.13 9.24 6.56
CA THR A 35 -2.56 8.94 6.38
C THR A 35 -3.17 9.59 5.13
N ASP A 36 -2.36 10.21 4.27
CA ASP A 36 -2.83 10.68 2.97
C ASP A 36 -3.33 9.51 2.12
N TRP A 37 -4.44 9.74 1.42
CA TRP A 37 -4.90 8.83 0.40
C TRP A 37 -4.02 8.94 -0.85
N VAL A 38 -3.54 7.80 -1.30
CA VAL A 38 -2.73 7.66 -2.52
C VAL A 38 -3.38 6.66 -3.45
N THR A 39 -3.26 6.87 -4.75
CA THR A 39 -3.76 5.93 -5.76
C THR A 39 -2.68 4.90 -6.08
N LEU A 40 -3.02 3.63 -6.04
CA LEU A 40 -2.12 2.54 -6.41
C LEU A 40 -2.10 2.35 -7.93
N GLY A 41 -1.23 3.12 -8.58
CA GLY A 41 -1.02 3.05 -10.02
C GLY A 41 -2.31 3.06 -10.84
N LYS A 42 -2.34 2.27 -11.92
CA LYS A 42 -3.49 2.13 -12.85
C LYS A 42 -4.70 1.38 -12.25
N SER A 43 -4.56 0.81 -11.05
CA SER A 43 -5.68 0.10 -10.40
C SER A 43 -6.84 1.01 -10.02
N ASN A 44 -6.60 2.31 -9.90
CA ASN A 44 -7.53 3.32 -9.37
C ASN A 44 -7.97 3.07 -7.91
N VAL A 45 -7.44 2.05 -7.24
CA VAL A 45 -7.70 1.82 -5.81
C VAL A 45 -6.91 2.85 -5.00
N LYS A 46 -7.61 3.59 -4.15
CA LYS A 46 -7.01 4.53 -3.21
C LYS A 46 -6.85 3.87 -1.85
N VAL A 47 -5.68 4.04 -1.23
CA VAL A 47 -5.35 3.54 0.11
C VAL A 47 -4.68 4.65 0.90
N THR A 48 -4.60 4.53 2.23
CA THR A 48 -3.69 5.40 2.99
C THR A 48 -2.24 4.96 2.77
N ARG A 49 -1.32 5.91 2.73
CA ARG A 49 0.11 5.68 2.49
C ARG A 49 0.71 4.68 3.50
N LEU A 50 0.27 4.73 4.75
CA LEU A 50 0.59 3.74 5.77
C LEU A 50 -0.55 2.74 5.91
N ALA A 51 -0.22 1.46 5.84
CA ALA A 51 -1.10 0.34 6.14
C ALA A 51 -0.76 -0.32 7.48
N LEU A 52 -1.78 -0.79 8.21
CA LEU A 52 -1.61 -1.72 9.30
C LEU A 52 -1.52 -3.14 8.73
N GLY A 53 -0.34 -3.75 8.85
CA GLY A 53 -0.07 -5.12 8.45
C GLY A 53 -0.26 -6.11 9.62
N THR A 54 -0.71 -7.32 9.30
CA THR A 54 -0.90 -8.38 10.30
C THR A 54 0.10 -9.53 10.15
N GLY A 55 1.11 -9.38 9.28
CA GLY A 55 1.97 -10.48 8.83
C GLY A 55 3.30 -10.64 9.55
N THR A 56 3.56 -9.92 10.65
CA THR A 56 4.84 -10.05 11.37
C THR A 56 5.04 -11.47 11.90
N PHE A 57 6.10 -12.13 11.43
CA PHE A 57 6.35 -13.56 11.66
C PHE A 57 5.12 -14.45 11.35
N GLY A 58 4.49 -14.24 10.18
CA GLY A 58 3.30 -15.00 9.78
C GLY A 58 2.08 -14.74 10.67
N GLY A 59 1.92 -13.52 11.18
CA GLY A 59 0.82 -13.11 12.04
C GLY A 59 1.00 -13.44 13.52
N ARG A 60 2.09 -14.12 13.90
CA ARG A 60 2.30 -14.57 15.27
C ARG A 60 2.33 -13.42 16.28
N VAL A 61 2.93 -12.28 15.91
CA VAL A 61 3.05 -11.12 16.81
C VAL A 61 1.68 -10.52 17.11
N GLN A 62 0.89 -10.25 16.08
CA GLN A 62 -0.43 -9.64 16.25
C GLN A 62 -1.42 -10.62 16.90
N ARG A 63 -1.38 -11.91 16.53
CA ARG A 63 -2.21 -12.94 17.14
C ARG A 63 -1.95 -13.12 18.62
N ALA A 64 -0.70 -12.96 19.08
CA ALA A 64 -0.34 -13.07 20.49
C ALA A 64 -0.97 -11.99 21.38
N LEU A 65 -1.48 -10.90 20.80
CA LEU A 65 -2.23 -9.87 21.53
C LEU A 65 -3.60 -10.38 22.02
N GLY A 66 -4.12 -11.44 21.40
CA GLY A 66 -5.51 -11.87 21.58
C GLY A 66 -6.50 -10.91 20.90
N GLN A 67 -7.75 -11.37 20.76
CA GLN A 67 -8.77 -10.64 19.97
C GLN A 67 -9.05 -9.24 20.51
N GLU A 68 -9.20 -9.11 21.83
CA GLU A 68 -9.61 -7.86 22.44
C GLU A 68 -8.53 -6.75 22.24
N GLN A 69 -7.27 -7.06 22.55
CA GLN A 69 -6.18 -6.08 22.38
C GLN A 69 -5.94 -5.77 20.91
N PHE A 70 -6.01 -6.78 20.03
CA PHE A 70 -5.90 -6.59 18.59
C PHE A 70 -7.04 -5.70 18.06
N THR A 71 -8.27 -5.90 18.53
CA THR A 71 -9.41 -5.03 18.17
C THR A 71 -9.16 -3.58 18.58
N ARG A 72 -8.69 -3.35 19.83
CA ARG A 72 -8.32 -1.99 20.28
C ARG A 72 -7.23 -1.37 19.40
N LEU A 73 -6.21 -2.16 19.03
CA LEU A 73 -5.11 -1.70 18.18
C LEU A 73 -5.60 -1.28 16.78
N VAL A 74 -6.42 -2.12 16.14
CA VAL A 74 -6.99 -1.85 14.81
C VAL A 74 -7.88 -0.60 14.83
N ARG A 75 -8.75 -0.47 15.84
CA ARG A 75 -9.63 0.69 16.00
C ARG A 75 -8.83 1.96 16.28
N TYR A 76 -7.81 1.88 17.12
CA TYR A 76 -6.90 2.99 17.34
C TYR A 76 -6.20 3.43 16.03
N ALA A 77 -5.69 2.49 15.26
CA ALA A 77 -5.11 2.81 13.94
C ALA A 77 -6.12 3.52 13.03
N TYR A 78 -7.36 3.03 13.02
CA TYR A 78 -8.45 3.68 12.29
C TYR A 78 -8.71 5.11 12.80
N ASP A 79 -8.80 5.33 14.09
CA ASP A 79 -9.01 6.66 14.69
C ASP A 79 -7.84 7.63 14.41
N ARG A 80 -6.62 7.08 14.28
CA ARG A 80 -5.41 7.83 13.87
C ARG A 80 -5.33 8.12 12.37
N GLY A 81 -6.33 7.69 11.59
CA GLY A 81 -6.44 7.97 10.16
C GLY A 81 -5.89 6.90 9.24
N ILE A 82 -5.34 5.79 9.74
CA ILE A 82 -4.99 4.64 8.90
C ILE A 82 -6.27 4.01 8.38
N ARG A 83 -6.38 3.86 7.05
CA ARG A 83 -7.56 3.32 6.36
C ARG A 83 -7.21 2.13 5.48
N PHE A 84 -6.00 1.60 5.59
CA PHE A 84 -5.52 0.47 4.82
C PHE A 84 -5.08 -0.65 5.76
N PHE A 85 -5.71 -1.82 5.65
CA PHE A 85 -5.49 -2.99 6.49
C PHE A 85 -5.09 -4.19 5.64
N GLU A 86 -4.02 -4.87 6.04
CA GLU A 86 -3.40 -5.95 5.27
C GLU A 86 -3.34 -7.23 6.07
N THR A 87 -3.73 -8.35 5.43
CA THR A 87 -3.65 -9.70 5.98
C THR A 87 -3.31 -10.74 4.92
N SER A 88 -3.41 -12.03 5.24
CA SER A 88 -3.21 -13.15 4.31
C SER A 88 -3.78 -14.44 4.90
N GLU A 89 -4.19 -15.37 4.05
CA GLU A 89 -4.57 -16.73 4.45
C GLU A 89 -3.46 -17.47 5.20
N THR A 90 -2.20 -17.14 4.89
CA THR A 90 -1.04 -17.79 5.53
C THR A 90 -0.71 -17.22 6.91
N TYR A 91 -1.53 -16.32 7.44
CA TYR A 91 -1.44 -15.80 8.81
C TYR A 91 -2.57 -16.38 9.65
N PRO A 92 -2.38 -17.55 10.31
CA PRO A 92 -3.46 -18.30 10.92
C PRO A 92 -4.31 -17.47 11.88
N GLY A 93 -5.63 -17.43 11.65
CA GLY A 93 -6.61 -16.70 12.44
C GLY A 93 -6.60 -15.17 12.28
N MET A 94 -5.64 -14.60 11.55
CA MET A 94 -5.57 -13.14 11.41
C MET A 94 -6.66 -12.54 10.51
N PRO A 95 -7.10 -13.20 9.40
CA PRO A 95 -8.24 -12.67 8.63
C PRO A 95 -9.50 -12.53 9.47
N GLU A 96 -9.85 -13.54 10.27
CA GLU A 96 -11.01 -13.53 11.15
C GLU A 96 -10.87 -12.46 12.25
N MET A 97 -9.69 -12.40 12.88
CA MET A 97 -9.43 -11.40 13.92
C MET A 97 -9.57 -9.98 13.37
N LEU A 98 -9.12 -9.75 12.14
CA LEU A 98 -9.26 -8.46 11.47
C LEU A 98 -10.72 -8.16 11.13
N GLY A 99 -11.45 -9.13 10.60
CA GLY A 99 -12.90 -9.01 10.33
C GLY A 99 -13.72 -8.66 11.57
N ILE A 100 -13.40 -9.29 12.73
CA ILE A 100 -14.01 -8.95 14.01
C ILE A 100 -13.63 -7.53 14.47
N ALA A 101 -12.36 -7.16 14.33
CA ALA A 101 -11.88 -5.84 14.75
C ALA A 101 -12.52 -4.69 13.98
N LEU A 102 -12.80 -4.87 12.68
CA LEU A 102 -13.41 -3.89 11.80
C LEU A 102 -14.94 -3.90 11.82
N LYS A 103 -15.57 -4.87 12.49
CA LYS A 103 -17.04 -4.98 12.55
C LYS A 103 -17.69 -3.69 13.07
N GLY A 104 -18.67 -3.17 12.32
CA GLY A 104 -19.40 -1.93 12.66
C GLY A 104 -18.73 -0.65 12.18
N ILE A 105 -17.52 -0.70 11.61
CA ILE A 105 -16.92 0.41 10.88
C ILE A 105 -17.50 0.42 9.45
N PRO A 106 -17.97 1.57 8.92
CA PRO A 106 -18.52 1.61 7.56
C PRO A 106 -17.50 1.11 6.53
N ARG A 107 -17.91 0.12 5.71
CA ARG A 107 -17.01 -0.65 4.82
C ARG A 107 -16.30 0.20 3.77
N ASP A 108 -16.94 1.23 3.28
CA ASP A 108 -16.42 2.17 2.26
C ASP A 108 -15.34 3.11 2.80
N THR A 109 -15.22 3.24 4.12
CA THR A 109 -14.27 4.15 4.77
C THR A 109 -12.86 3.58 4.94
N TYR A 110 -12.65 2.30 4.64
CA TYR A 110 -11.33 1.65 4.71
C TYR A 110 -11.11 0.68 3.55
N LYS A 111 -9.87 0.25 3.40
CA LYS A 111 -9.42 -0.66 2.35
C LYS A 111 -8.83 -1.93 2.94
N LEU A 112 -9.20 -3.06 2.35
CA LEU A 112 -8.74 -4.40 2.73
C LEU A 112 -7.87 -5.00 1.65
N MET A 113 -6.71 -5.50 2.06
CA MET A 113 -5.85 -6.34 1.23
C MET A 113 -5.65 -7.69 1.89
N THR A 114 -5.88 -8.76 1.13
CA THR A 114 -5.50 -10.12 1.52
C THR A 114 -4.71 -10.80 0.41
N LYS A 115 -4.18 -11.98 0.69
CA LYS A 115 -3.31 -12.69 -0.23
C LYS A 115 -3.66 -14.18 -0.27
N TYR A 116 -3.61 -14.74 -1.46
CA TYR A 116 -3.89 -16.14 -1.80
C TYR A 116 -2.59 -16.87 -2.16
N ARG A 117 -2.36 -18.03 -1.60
CA ARG A 117 -1.17 -18.83 -1.89
C ARG A 117 -1.48 -20.25 -2.33
N THR A 118 -2.43 -20.91 -1.72
CA THR A 118 -2.68 -22.35 -1.92
C THR A 118 -4.16 -22.68 -2.05
N PRO A 119 -4.49 -23.60 -2.96
CA PRO A 119 -3.63 -24.22 -3.98
C PRO A 119 -3.16 -23.25 -5.07
N ALA A 120 -2.07 -23.57 -5.76
CA ALA A 120 -1.51 -22.74 -6.83
C ALA A 120 -2.32 -22.79 -8.14
N SER A 121 -3.28 -23.70 -8.24
CA SER A 121 -4.12 -23.89 -9.42
C SER A 121 -5.55 -24.28 -9.02
N GLY A 122 -6.45 -24.22 -9.97
CA GLY A 122 -7.87 -24.50 -9.78
C GLY A 122 -8.72 -23.21 -9.77
N ASP A 123 -9.99 -23.36 -9.41
CA ASP A 123 -10.91 -22.24 -9.28
C ASP A 123 -10.69 -21.50 -7.94
N PRO A 124 -10.33 -20.23 -7.95
CA PRO A 124 -10.14 -19.47 -6.71
C PRO A 124 -11.44 -18.97 -6.07
N ALA A 125 -12.59 -19.04 -6.73
CA ALA A 125 -13.83 -18.43 -6.26
C ALA A 125 -14.26 -18.93 -4.87
N PRO A 126 -14.22 -20.23 -4.53
CA PRO A 126 -14.57 -20.69 -3.17
C PRO A 126 -13.66 -20.10 -2.09
N LYS A 127 -12.38 -19.92 -2.40
CA LYS A 127 -11.40 -19.36 -1.48
C LYS A 127 -11.57 -17.84 -1.32
N ILE A 128 -11.92 -17.14 -2.39
CA ILE A 128 -12.26 -15.72 -2.34
C ILE A 128 -13.49 -15.51 -1.45
N ASP A 129 -14.51 -16.37 -1.57
CA ASP A 129 -15.69 -16.32 -0.72
C ASP A 129 -15.35 -16.64 0.75
N GLU A 130 -14.42 -17.55 1.00
CA GLU A 130 -13.90 -17.80 2.36
C GLU A 130 -13.26 -16.51 2.92
N PHE A 131 -12.40 -15.82 2.16
CA PHE A 131 -11.80 -14.54 2.60
C PHE A 131 -12.85 -13.49 2.92
N ARG A 132 -13.89 -13.39 2.10
CA ARG A 132 -14.99 -12.43 2.34
C ARG A 132 -15.73 -12.74 3.65
N ARG A 133 -16.00 -14.02 3.93
CA ARG A 133 -16.60 -14.45 5.19
C ARG A 133 -15.70 -14.15 6.39
N GLN A 134 -14.41 -14.51 6.32
CA GLN A 134 -13.43 -14.27 7.39
C GLN A 134 -13.28 -12.76 7.69
N LEU A 135 -13.20 -11.94 6.65
CA LEU A 135 -13.06 -10.50 6.74
C LEU A 135 -14.37 -9.76 6.97
N ASN A 136 -15.49 -10.49 7.03
CA ASN A 136 -16.85 -9.92 7.18
C ASN A 136 -17.14 -8.80 6.18
N THR A 137 -16.97 -9.08 4.88
CA THR A 137 -17.08 -8.09 3.81
C THR A 137 -17.69 -8.68 2.53
N GLU A 138 -18.42 -7.85 1.77
CA GLU A 138 -18.98 -8.24 0.47
C GLU A 138 -17.94 -8.18 -0.66
N TYR A 139 -16.88 -7.41 -0.51
CA TYR A 139 -15.82 -7.28 -1.51
C TYR A 139 -14.45 -7.05 -0.85
N ILE A 140 -13.38 -7.35 -1.59
CA ILE A 140 -12.00 -7.14 -1.18
C ILE A 140 -11.40 -6.08 -2.08
N ASP A 141 -10.76 -5.04 -1.52
CA ASP A 141 -10.17 -3.99 -2.36
C ASP A 141 -8.96 -4.51 -3.14
N ILE A 142 -8.11 -5.32 -2.53
CA ILE A 142 -6.89 -5.83 -3.15
C ILE A 142 -6.70 -7.32 -2.82
N LEU A 143 -6.59 -8.16 -3.85
CA LEU A 143 -6.23 -9.57 -3.70
C LEU A 143 -4.92 -9.86 -4.43
N LEU A 144 -3.91 -10.34 -3.70
CA LEU A 144 -2.60 -10.65 -4.27
C LEU A 144 -2.32 -12.16 -4.30
N LEU A 145 -1.63 -12.62 -5.32
CA LEU A 145 -0.89 -13.88 -5.24
C LEU A 145 0.22 -13.71 -4.21
N HIS A 146 0.39 -14.70 -3.32
CA HIS A 146 1.24 -14.55 -2.15
C HIS A 146 2.57 -15.26 -2.29
N CYS A 147 3.65 -14.53 -1.97
CA CYS A 147 4.97 -15.12 -1.76
C CYS A 147 5.57 -15.75 -3.02
N LEU A 148 5.44 -15.08 -4.17
CA LEU A 148 5.98 -15.57 -5.43
C LEU A 148 7.52 -15.62 -5.40
N ARG A 149 8.10 -16.68 -5.96
CA ARG A 149 9.54 -16.95 -5.96
C ARG A 149 10.10 -17.34 -7.31
N PRO A 150 9.56 -18.38 -7.98
CA PRO A 150 10.11 -18.83 -9.25
C PRO A 150 9.76 -17.84 -10.36
N PRO A 151 10.59 -17.72 -11.38
CA PRO A 151 10.30 -16.87 -12.54
C PRO A 151 9.13 -17.41 -13.38
N THR A 152 8.76 -18.68 -13.18
CA THR A 152 7.66 -19.37 -13.87
C THR A 152 6.28 -19.08 -13.30
N TRP A 153 6.18 -18.29 -12.22
CA TRP A 153 4.94 -18.05 -11.49
C TRP A 153 3.76 -17.67 -12.38
N ALA A 154 4.02 -16.89 -13.45
CA ALA A 154 2.94 -16.44 -14.34
C ALA A 154 2.25 -17.61 -15.05
N ALA A 155 2.99 -18.65 -15.39
CA ALA A 155 2.43 -19.90 -15.94
C ALA A 155 1.87 -20.80 -14.82
N ASP A 156 2.58 -20.93 -13.72
CA ASP A 156 2.21 -21.82 -12.61
C ASP A 156 0.87 -21.43 -11.97
N TYR A 157 0.58 -20.12 -11.90
CA TYR A 157 -0.64 -19.55 -11.30
C TYR A 157 -1.65 -19.04 -12.33
N LYS A 158 -1.59 -19.51 -13.59
CA LYS A 158 -2.43 -18.97 -14.67
C LYS A 158 -3.93 -19.07 -14.36
N SER A 159 -4.41 -20.21 -13.86
CA SER A 159 -5.82 -20.38 -13.52
C SER A 159 -6.29 -19.42 -12.41
N LEU A 160 -5.43 -19.14 -11.44
CA LEU A 160 -5.75 -18.15 -10.40
C LEU A 160 -5.78 -16.73 -10.96
N GLN A 161 -4.86 -16.40 -11.88
CA GLN A 161 -4.88 -15.09 -12.56
C GLN A 161 -6.18 -14.87 -13.33
N ASP A 162 -6.66 -15.92 -14.04
CA ASP A 162 -7.93 -15.86 -14.77
C ASP A 162 -9.11 -15.67 -13.82
N GLY A 163 -9.16 -16.45 -12.74
CA GLY A 163 -10.23 -16.34 -11.75
C GLY A 163 -10.20 -15.01 -10.98
N PHE A 164 -9.01 -14.44 -10.69
CA PHE A 164 -8.93 -13.10 -10.10
C PHE A 164 -9.40 -12.03 -11.08
N SER A 165 -9.08 -12.18 -12.37
CA SER A 165 -9.56 -11.26 -13.41
C SER A 165 -11.09 -11.31 -13.54
N GLU A 166 -11.67 -12.50 -13.46
CA GLU A 166 -13.13 -12.69 -13.43
C GLU A 166 -13.72 -12.05 -12.16
N ALA A 167 -13.18 -12.34 -10.97
CA ALA A 167 -13.64 -11.75 -9.72
C ALA A 167 -13.56 -10.21 -9.75
N LYS A 168 -12.53 -9.64 -10.40
CA LYS A 168 -12.38 -8.20 -10.61
C LYS A 168 -13.47 -7.65 -11.53
N SER A 169 -13.77 -8.32 -12.64
CA SER A 169 -14.84 -7.90 -13.56
C SER A 169 -16.20 -7.82 -12.87
N ARG A 170 -16.43 -8.72 -11.92
CA ARG A 170 -17.63 -8.80 -11.07
C ARG A 170 -17.60 -7.89 -9.84
N LYS A 171 -16.50 -7.14 -9.63
CA LYS A 171 -16.28 -6.28 -8.46
C LYS A 171 -16.28 -7.02 -7.11
N ILE A 172 -16.04 -8.31 -7.12
CA ILE A 172 -15.80 -9.12 -5.91
C ILE A 172 -14.43 -8.76 -5.32
N ILE A 173 -13.46 -8.48 -6.20
CA ILE A 173 -12.22 -7.79 -5.85
C ILE A 173 -12.11 -6.51 -6.70
N LEU A 174 -11.37 -5.49 -6.24
CA LEU A 174 -11.23 -4.24 -7.01
C LEU A 174 -9.90 -4.16 -7.75
N ALA A 175 -8.84 -4.77 -7.22
CA ALA A 175 -7.54 -4.87 -7.86
C ALA A 175 -6.89 -6.21 -7.53
N HIS A 176 -6.04 -6.68 -8.44
CA HIS A 176 -5.22 -7.87 -8.22
C HIS A 176 -3.74 -7.60 -8.47
N GLY A 177 -2.89 -8.51 -8.06
CA GLY A 177 -1.45 -8.40 -8.22
C GLY A 177 -0.72 -9.50 -7.50
N ALA A 178 0.52 -9.21 -7.10
CA ALA A 178 1.33 -10.22 -6.43
C ALA A 178 2.26 -9.63 -5.37
N SER A 179 2.55 -10.42 -4.34
CA SER A 179 3.65 -10.19 -3.41
C SER A 179 4.82 -11.11 -3.74
N VAL A 180 6.02 -10.56 -3.78
CA VAL A 180 7.22 -11.27 -4.19
C VAL A 180 8.13 -11.56 -3.00
N HIS A 181 8.74 -12.74 -3.01
CA HIS A 181 9.70 -13.21 -2.00
C HIS A 181 10.93 -13.87 -2.67
N GLY A 182 11.42 -13.29 -3.76
CA GLY A 182 12.63 -13.74 -4.46
C GLY A 182 12.90 -12.92 -5.73
N LEU A 183 14.15 -12.55 -5.96
CA LEU A 183 14.58 -11.84 -7.16
C LEU A 183 14.18 -12.53 -8.48
N PRO A 184 14.23 -13.87 -8.61
CA PRO A 184 13.82 -14.52 -9.85
C PRO A 184 12.37 -14.18 -10.26
N ALA A 185 11.43 -14.12 -9.30
CA ALA A 185 10.07 -13.69 -9.59
C ALA A 185 9.98 -12.19 -9.84
N LEU A 186 10.67 -11.37 -9.04
CA LEU A 186 10.64 -9.90 -9.19
C LEU A 186 11.11 -9.45 -10.58
N ARG A 187 12.14 -10.10 -11.12
CA ARG A 187 12.68 -9.82 -12.47
C ARG A 187 11.65 -9.99 -13.59
N THR A 188 10.58 -10.74 -13.35
CA THR A 188 9.51 -10.99 -14.34
C THR A 188 8.31 -10.05 -14.16
N PHE A 189 8.30 -9.17 -13.16
CA PHE A 189 7.20 -8.22 -12.94
C PHE A 189 7.17 -7.10 -13.99
N PRO A 190 8.31 -6.49 -14.40
CA PRO A 190 8.31 -5.53 -15.50
C PRO A 190 7.74 -6.14 -16.79
N GLY A 191 6.80 -5.41 -17.43
CA GLY A 191 6.12 -5.87 -18.66
C GLY A 191 4.93 -6.78 -18.41
N ASN A 192 4.69 -7.26 -17.21
CA ASN A 192 3.54 -8.12 -16.92
C ASN A 192 2.26 -7.28 -16.83
N GLN A 193 1.36 -7.44 -17.83
CA GLN A 193 0.14 -6.64 -17.94
C GLN A 193 -0.95 -7.03 -16.95
N TRP A 194 -0.89 -8.26 -16.40
CA TRP A 194 -1.87 -8.70 -15.42
C TRP A 194 -1.73 -8.01 -14.07
N LEU A 195 -0.52 -7.62 -13.67
CA LEU A 195 -0.28 -6.98 -12.39
C LEU A 195 -0.84 -5.54 -12.35
N ASP A 196 -1.84 -5.29 -11.50
CA ASP A 196 -2.21 -3.93 -11.09
C ASP A 196 -1.28 -3.43 -9.97
N ILE A 197 -0.89 -4.34 -9.06
CA ILE A 197 -0.16 -4.02 -7.84
C ILE A 197 0.99 -4.99 -7.62
N ALA A 198 2.14 -4.45 -7.27
CA ALA A 198 3.34 -5.18 -6.85
C ALA A 198 3.65 -4.89 -5.37
N MET A 199 3.66 -5.92 -4.53
CA MET A 199 4.07 -5.80 -3.13
C MET A 199 5.47 -6.39 -2.97
N ILE A 200 6.44 -5.52 -2.65
CA ILE A 200 7.88 -5.80 -2.72
C ILE A 200 8.52 -5.58 -1.36
N ARG A 201 9.48 -6.44 -0.99
CA ARG A 201 10.29 -6.27 0.22
C ARG A 201 11.34 -5.19 -0.01
N MET A 202 11.24 -4.04 0.68
CA MET A 202 12.17 -2.93 0.50
C MET A 202 12.51 -2.24 1.82
N ASN A 203 13.80 -2.07 2.07
CA ASN A 203 14.37 -1.20 3.10
C ASN A 203 15.77 -0.76 2.70
N HIS A 204 16.38 0.12 3.49
CA HIS A 204 17.61 0.80 3.17
C HIS A 204 18.88 -0.08 3.18
N ASN A 205 18.88 -1.23 3.84
CA ASN A 205 20.10 -2.03 4.05
C ASN A 205 19.97 -3.50 3.60
N GLY A 206 18.86 -3.87 2.96
CA GLY A 206 18.67 -5.21 2.41
C GLY A 206 18.20 -6.27 3.42
N THR A 207 18.04 -5.94 4.71
CA THR A 207 17.58 -6.89 5.72
C THR A 207 16.21 -7.47 5.36
N ARG A 208 16.11 -8.81 5.25
CA ARG A 208 14.87 -9.49 4.85
C ARG A 208 14.34 -9.10 3.47
N MET A 209 15.17 -8.55 2.61
CA MET A 209 14.84 -8.27 1.21
C MET A 209 15.05 -9.50 0.32
N ASP A 210 14.66 -9.36 -0.94
CA ASP A 210 14.74 -10.45 -1.91
C ASP A 210 16.19 -10.70 -2.36
N THR A 211 16.58 -11.98 -2.37
CA THR A 211 17.87 -12.48 -2.83
C THR A 211 17.67 -13.39 -4.05
N ALA A 212 18.76 -13.76 -4.70
CA ALA A 212 18.73 -14.76 -5.77
C ALA A 212 18.26 -16.13 -5.25
N ASN A 213 18.60 -16.46 -4.00
CA ASN A 213 18.16 -17.65 -3.29
C ASN A 213 16.98 -17.30 -2.39
N THR A 214 15.82 -17.73 -2.75
CA THR A 214 14.50 -17.24 -2.32
C THR A 214 14.19 -17.24 -0.83
N TRP A 215 15.02 -17.84 0.04
CA TRP A 215 14.78 -17.95 1.48
C TRP A 215 15.97 -17.63 2.37
N ASP A 216 17.02 -17.10 1.82
CA ASP A 216 18.12 -16.71 2.66
C ASP A 216 17.71 -15.45 3.47
N ALA A 217 17.11 -15.74 4.62
CA ALA A 217 16.59 -14.71 5.50
C ALA A 217 17.69 -13.93 6.21
N ASP A 218 18.92 -14.42 6.18
CA ASP A 218 20.04 -13.88 6.92
C ASP A 218 21.05 -13.14 6.02
N ALA A 219 21.06 -13.43 4.71
CA ALA A 219 21.80 -12.64 3.75
C ALA A 219 21.04 -11.35 3.40
N PRO A 220 21.72 -10.19 3.31
CA PRO A 220 21.08 -8.97 2.83
C PRO A 220 20.72 -9.11 1.35
N GLY A 221 19.52 -8.63 0.98
CA GLY A 221 19.09 -8.57 -0.40
C GLY A 221 19.83 -7.49 -1.20
N ASN A 222 19.81 -7.61 -2.51
CA ASN A 222 20.37 -6.61 -3.41
C ASN A 222 19.43 -5.41 -3.50
N VAL A 223 19.69 -4.37 -2.71
CA VAL A 223 18.87 -3.16 -2.61
C VAL A 223 18.73 -2.48 -3.96
N ASP A 224 19.84 -2.29 -4.67
CA ASP A 224 19.85 -1.55 -5.94
C ASP A 224 19.04 -2.27 -7.02
N GLU A 225 19.18 -3.58 -7.12
CA GLU A 225 18.41 -4.39 -8.08
C GLU A 225 16.92 -4.38 -7.77
N VAL A 226 16.54 -4.55 -6.50
CA VAL A 226 15.13 -4.48 -6.08
C VAL A 226 14.54 -3.12 -6.39
N VAL A 227 15.26 -2.03 -6.09
CA VAL A 227 14.82 -0.66 -6.38
C VAL A 227 14.69 -0.42 -7.89
N ALA A 228 15.65 -0.91 -8.69
CA ALA A 228 15.58 -0.79 -10.15
C ALA A 228 14.29 -1.44 -10.70
N HIS A 229 13.96 -2.64 -10.27
CA HIS A 229 12.71 -3.31 -10.67
C HIS A 229 11.46 -2.61 -10.11
N ALA A 230 11.48 -2.12 -8.87
CA ALA A 230 10.38 -1.34 -8.31
C ALA A 230 10.09 -0.07 -9.12
N ARG A 231 11.14 0.65 -9.55
CA ARG A 231 11.01 1.81 -10.45
C ARG A 231 10.43 1.43 -11.82
N GLN A 232 10.88 0.31 -12.39
CA GLN A 232 10.37 -0.16 -13.68
C GLN A 232 8.87 -0.48 -13.62
N VAL A 233 8.43 -1.25 -12.62
CA VAL A 233 7.01 -1.61 -12.48
C VAL A 233 6.15 -0.38 -12.16
N HIS A 234 6.63 0.54 -11.34
CA HIS A 234 5.93 1.78 -11.04
C HIS A 234 5.79 2.67 -12.29
N ALA A 235 6.87 2.83 -13.09
CA ALA A 235 6.84 3.58 -14.34
C ALA A 235 5.87 2.99 -15.38
N GLN A 236 5.55 1.71 -15.28
CA GLN A 236 4.55 1.02 -16.11
C GLN A 236 3.13 1.12 -15.54
N GLY A 237 2.93 1.92 -14.50
CA GLY A 237 1.64 2.19 -13.90
C GLY A 237 1.16 1.15 -12.89
N MET A 238 2.01 0.24 -12.43
CA MET A 238 1.64 -0.64 -11.31
C MET A 238 1.71 0.14 -9.99
N GLY A 239 0.77 -0.12 -9.07
CA GLY A 239 0.88 0.36 -7.70
C GLY A 239 1.96 -0.42 -6.95
N VAL A 240 2.84 0.28 -6.23
CA VAL A 240 3.95 -0.35 -5.49
C VAL A 240 3.75 -0.20 -3.99
N ILE A 241 3.66 -1.33 -3.29
CA ILE A 241 3.56 -1.39 -1.83
C ILE A 241 4.85 -1.98 -1.27
N SER A 242 5.52 -1.24 -0.38
CA SER A 242 6.70 -1.76 0.32
C SER A 242 6.30 -2.56 1.57
N MET A 243 6.89 -3.74 1.73
CA MET A 243 6.77 -4.57 2.94
C MET A 243 8.14 -4.88 3.53
N LYS A 244 8.17 -5.43 4.75
CA LYS A 244 9.39 -5.72 5.52
C LYS A 244 10.26 -4.48 5.77
N LEU A 245 9.64 -3.31 5.76
CA LEU A 245 10.30 -2.01 5.90
C LEU A 245 11.15 -1.93 7.18
N CYS A 246 10.64 -2.45 8.30
CA CYS A 246 11.36 -2.50 9.58
C CYS A 246 12.17 -3.80 9.78
N GLY A 247 12.63 -4.44 8.69
CA GLY A 247 13.44 -5.67 8.76
C GLY A 247 12.75 -6.82 9.49
N GLU A 248 11.41 -6.87 9.49
CA GLU A 248 10.61 -7.85 10.25
C GLU A 248 10.92 -7.82 11.75
N GLY A 249 11.03 -6.62 12.33
CA GLY A 249 11.32 -6.41 13.75
C GLY A 249 12.82 -6.39 14.11
N ARG A 250 13.72 -6.48 13.14
CA ARG A 250 15.18 -6.38 13.38
C ARG A 250 15.66 -4.94 13.59
N PHE A 251 14.92 -3.94 13.11
CA PHE A 251 15.24 -2.53 13.30
C PHE A 251 14.74 -2.04 14.65
N THR A 252 15.45 -2.42 15.71
CA THR A 252 15.09 -2.06 17.09
C THR A 252 15.51 -0.64 17.45
N ARG A 253 16.52 -0.10 16.75
CA ARG A 253 16.98 1.28 16.95
C ARG A 253 16.10 2.26 16.21
N ALA A 254 15.90 3.44 16.78
CA ALA A 254 15.11 4.52 16.19
C ALA A 254 15.68 4.99 14.84
N GLU A 255 17.00 5.07 14.75
CA GLU A 255 17.74 5.52 13.56
C GLU A 255 17.52 4.57 12.38
N ASP A 256 17.49 3.26 12.61
CA ASP A 256 17.26 2.26 11.56
C ASP A 256 15.83 2.37 11.01
N ARG A 257 14.84 2.64 11.88
CA ARG A 257 13.45 2.86 11.45
C ARG A 257 13.30 4.17 10.67
N ASP A 258 13.97 5.25 11.09
CA ASP A 258 14.02 6.51 10.34
C ASP A 258 14.68 6.33 8.97
N ALA A 259 15.81 5.63 8.92
CA ALA A 259 16.51 5.36 7.66
C ALA A 259 15.65 4.55 6.69
N ALA A 260 14.95 3.52 7.19
CA ALA A 260 14.07 2.70 6.36
C ALA A 260 12.86 3.50 5.82
N LEU A 261 12.21 4.31 6.64
CA LEU A 261 11.11 5.17 6.22
C LEU A 261 11.56 6.24 5.22
N ARG A 262 12.67 6.92 5.52
CA ARG A 262 13.27 7.91 4.61
C ARG A 262 13.61 7.30 3.26
N PHE A 263 14.23 6.11 3.26
CA PHE A 263 14.53 5.38 2.05
C PHE A 263 13.29 5.13 1.22
N ALA A 264 12.27 4.45 1.78
CA ALA A 264 11.08 4.09 1.02
C ALA A 264 10.31 5.32 0.50
N MET A 265 10.15 6.35 1.34
CA MET A 265 9.34 7.53 0.99
C MET A 265 10.01 8.46 -0.02
N ASN A 266 11.34 8.40 -0.17
CA ASN A 266 12.09 9.23 -1.09
C ASN A 266 12.48 8.53 -2.41
N LEU A 267 12.14 7.23 -2.57
CA LEU A 267 12.41 6.50 -3.82
C LEU A 267 11.60 7.02 -5.01
N GLY A 268 10.47 7.68 -4.77
CA GLY A 268 9.57 8.18 -5.82
C GLY A 268 8.77 7.09 -6.56
N CYS A 269 8.95 5.83 -6.18
CA CYS A 269 8.28 4.67 -6.79
C CYS A 269 7.55 3.78 -5.76
N VAL A 270 7.37 4.24 -4.54
CA VAL A 270 6.61 3.55 -3.48
C VAL A 270 5.38 4.37 -3.15
N ASP A 271 4.20 3.82 -3.42
CA ASP A 271 2.93 4.49 -3.16
C ASP A 271 2.51 4.34 -1.69
N ALA A 272 2.64 3.13 -1.15
CA ALA A 272 2.25 2.82 0.21
C ALA A 272 3.24 1.85 0.89
N VAL A 273 3.21 1.83 2.21
CA VAL A 273 4.01 0.91 3.03
C VAL A 273 3.11 0.15 4.00
N THR A 274 3.44 -1.12 4.29
CA THR A 274 2.76 -1.90 5.32
C THR A 274 3.69 -2.17 6.49
N ILE A 275 3.21 -1.89 7.71
CA ILE A 275 3.93 -2.09 8.97
C ILE A 275 3.02 -2.85 9.94
N GLY A 276 3.57 -3.88 10.58
CA GLY A 276 2.89 -4.58 11.67
C GLY A 276 3.18 -3.92 13.01
N PHE A 277 2.15 -3.70 13.80
CA PHE A 277 2.21 -3.06 15.12
C PHE A 277 1.78 -4.02 16.22
N LYS A 278 2.29 -3.84 17.43
CA LYS A 278 1.87 -4.53 18.65
C LYS A 278 1.36 -3.59 19.74
N SER A 279 1.48 -2.27 19.54
CA SER A 279 0.99 -1.27 20.48
C SER A 279 0.56 0.03 19.78
N THR A 280 -0.25 0.83 20.44
CA THR A 280 -0.66 2.17 19.97
C THR A 280 0.52 3.12 19.86
N ALA A 281 1.50 3.01 20.76
CA ALA A 281 2.73 3.81 20.70
C ALA A 281 3.55 3.54 19.44
N GLU A 282 3.59 2.30 18.94
CA GLU A 282 4.26 1.99 17.68
C GLU A 282 3.52 2.59 16.47
N ILE A 283 2.19 2.68 16.52
CA ILE A 283 1.39 3.37 15.49
C ILE A 283 1.71 4.86 15.47
N ASP A 284 1.70 5.51 16.63
CA ASP A 284 2.02 6.93 16.74
C ASP A 284 3.45 7.23 16.27
N GLU A 285 4.42 6.43 16.72
CA GLU A 285 5.81 6.53 16.28
C GLU A 285 5.92 6.43 14.76
N ALA A 286 5.26 5.47 14.13
CA ALA A 286 5.33 5.28 12.69
C ALA A 286 4.73 6.46 11.92
N ILE A 287 3.57 6.97 12.35
CA ILE A 287 2.92 8.16 11.76
C ILE A 287 3.83 9.38 11.89
N GLU A 288 4.35 9.67 13.08
CA GLU A 288 5.21 10.83 13.34
C GLU A 288 6.50 10.79 12.51
N ARG A 289 7.20 9.63 12.51
CA ARG A 289 8.43 9.45 11.73
C ARG A 289 8.17 9.58 10.24
N MET A 290 7.11 8.95 9.74
CA MET A 290 6.77 9.01 8.32
C MET A 290 6.42 10.44 7.90
N ASN A 291 5.63 11.17 8.70
CA ASN A 291 5.32 12.57 8.47
C ASN A 291 6.58 13.45 8.46
N ARG A 292 7.50 13.21 9.40
CA ARG A 292 8.77 13.94 9.46
C ARG A 292 9.61 13.70 8.21
N VAL A 293 9.89 12.44 7.86
CA VAL A 293 10.80 12.12 6.74
C VAL A 293 10.26 12.52 5.36
N MET A 294 8.94 12.66 5.21
CA MET A 294 8.34 13.12 3.96
C MET A 294 8.34 14.63 3.78
N ASN A 295 8.60 15.39 4.86
CA ASN A 295 8.52 16.85 4.86
C ASN A 295 9.87 17.51 5.20
N THR A 296 10.95 16.72 5.25
CA THR A 296 12.34 17.19 5.32
C THR A 296 13.05 16.97 3.99
#